data_d39306d1fb1e07bfcbf4383da5ffdeab
#
_entry.id   d39306d1fb1e07bfcbf4383da5ffdeab
#
_cell.length_a   1.000
_cell.length_b   1.000
_cell.length_c   1.000
_cell.angle_alpha   90.00
_cell.angle_beta   90.00
_cell.angle_gamma   90.00
#
_symmetry.space_group_name_H-M   'P 1'
#
loop_
_entity.id
_entity.type
_entity.pdbx_description
1 polymer ?
#
loop_
_entity_poly.entity_id
_entity_poly.type
_entity_poly.pdbx_seq_one_letter_code
_entity_poly.pdbx_strand_id
1 'polypeptide(L)'
;MRAQLSRGKASLQVVPGLREGRELTNEMTTTSPGPIVLWLASRYENIELVQAALAHVCKQRAIDSEMEHWIGMALREAVANAVKHGNRLDPDKRVLVKFDGAGNDLTIVIGDEGGGFDPERISDPLAPENQMKTSGRGLFYIRTFMDDVAFSRGEGGGTVLTMRKDLSKRGNAKGDNE
;
A
#
# COMPACT_ATOMS: atom_id res chain seq x y z
N MET A 1 23.03 -18.23 -47.00
CA MET A 1 22.51 -18.65 -45.69
C MET A 1 21.83 -17.43 -45.07
N ARG A 2 20.52 -17.29 -45.27
CA ARG A 2 19.72 -16.13 -44.79
C ARG A 2 19.05 -16.51 -43.50
N ALA A 3 19.32 -15.79 -42.41
CA ALA A 3 18.64 -15.94 -41.15
C ALA A 3 17.27 -15.24 -41.20
N GLN A 4 16.20 -15.99 -41.03
CA GLN A 4 14.84 -15.46 -40.86
C GLN A 4 14.63 -15.04 -39.39
N LEU A 5 14.40 -13.75 -39.20
CA LEU A 5 13.93 -13.20 -37.91
C LEU A 5 12.40 -13.43 -37.82
N SER A 6 12.01 -14.33 -36.92
CA SER A 6 10.62 -14.55 -36.56
C SER A 6 10.12 -13.36 -35.72
N ARG A 7 9.20 -12.58 -36.26
CA ARG A 7 8.45 -11.55 -35.56
C ARG A 7 7.38 -12.21 -34.71
N GLY A 8 7.59 -12.30 -33.40
CA GLY A 8 6.55 -12.65 -32.44
C GLY A 8 5.44 -11.59 -32.45
N LYS A 9 4.24 -12.01 -32.86
CA LYS A 9 3.02 -11.19 -32.72
C LYS A 9 2.64 -11.16 -31.26
N ALA A 10 2.74 -9.99 -30.61
CA ALA A 10 2.09 -9.74 -29.34
C ALA A 10 0.57 -9.69 -29.57
N SER A 11 -0.14 -10.71 -29.10
CA SER A 11 -1.60 -10.70 -29.09
C SER A 11 -2.09 -9.86 -27.90
N LEU A 12 -2.72 -8.71 -28.20
CA LEU A 12 -3.51 -8.00 -27.19
C LEU A 12 -4.69 -8.88 -26.82
N GLN A 13 -4.73 -9.36 -25.58
CA GLN A 13 -5.95 -9.94 -25.03
C GLN A 13 -6.92 -8.81 -24.70
N VAL A 14 -8.03 -8.77 -25.44
CA VAL A 14 -9.16 -7.88 -25.17
C VAL A 14 -9.87 -8.39 -23.91
N VAL A 15 -9.90 -7.58 -22.87
CA VAL A 15 -10.69 -7.86 -21.67
C VAL A 15 -12.18 -7.70 -22.02
N PRO A 16 -13.03 -8.74 -21.89
CA PRO A 16 -14.46 -8.61 -22.20
C PRO A 16 -15.17 -7.82 -21.09
N GLY A 17 -15.79 -6.70 -21.44
CA GLY A 17 -16.61 -5.95 -20.47
C GLY A 17 -16.87 -4.48 -20.79
N LEU A 18 -16.37 -3.93 -21.89
CA LEU A 18 -16.78 -2.60 -22.35
C LEU A 18 -18.11 -2.69 -23.07
N ARG A 19 -19.20 -2.34 -22.39
CA ARG A 19 -20.49 -2.11 -23.03
C ARG A 19 -20.46 -0.76 -23.74
N GLU A 20 -20.65 -0.79 -25.05
CA GLU A 20 -20.96 0.39 -25.86
C GLU A 20 -22.28 1.00 -25.43
N GLY A 21 -22.34 2.33 -25.40
CA GLY A 21 -23.58 3.12 -25.35
C GLY A 21 -24.03 3.56 -23.98
N ARG A 22 -23.42 4.60 -23.44
CA ARG A 22 -24.10 5.54 -22.55
C ARG A 22 -23.86 6.95 -23.07
N GLU A 23 -24.98 7.61 -23.43
CA GLU A 23 -25.03 9.03 -23.69
C GLU A 23 -24.38 9.81 -22.53
N LEU A 24 -23.51 10.75 -22.88
CA LEU A 24 -22.89 11.68 -21.95
C LEU A 24 -23.94 12.69 -21.48
N THR A 25 -24.77 12.32 -20.54
CA THR A 25 -25.47 13.31 -19.73
C THR A 25 -24.45 13.91 -18.78
N ASN A 26 -24.30 15.23 -18.87
CA ASN A 26 -23.35 16.05 -18.14
C ASN A 26 -23.81 16.21 -16.67
N GLU A 27 -23.88 15.09 -15.92
CA GLU A 27 -23.89 15.11 -14.48
C GLU A 27 -22.42 15.06 -14.03
N MET A 28 -21.96 16.11 -13.37
CA MET A 28 -20.69 16.11 -12.62
C MET A 28 -20.79 15.06 -11.52
N THR A 29 -20.76 13.79 -11.91
CA THR A 29 -20.43 12.71 -10.98
C THR A 29 -18.99 12.90 -10.59
N THR A 30 -18.76 13.30 -9.35
CA THR A 30 -17.46 13.19 -8.68
C THR A 30 -17.11 11.69 -8.63
N THR A 31 -16.64 11.18 -9.75
CA THR A 31 -16.09 9.81 -9.84
C THR A 31 -14.83 9.83 -8.98
N SER A 32 -14.92 9.18 -7.82
CA SER A 32 -13.74 8.87 -7.04
C SER A 32 -12.70 8.23 -7.97
N PRO A 33 -11.47 8.72 -8.02
CA PRO A 33 -10.45 8.07 -8.82
C PRO A 33 -10.38 6.60 -8.38
N GLY A 34 -10.40 5.70 -9.36
CA GLY A 34 -10.35 4.26 -9.08
C GLY A 34 -9.07 3.89 -8.30
N PRO A 35 -8.99 2.66 -7.80
CA PRO A 35 -7.83 2.22 -7.03
C PRO A 35 -6.55 2.26 -7.87
N ILE A 36 -5.44 2.70 -7.26
CA ILE A 36 -4.10 2.57 -7.83
C ILE A 36 -3.50 1.27 -7.30
N VAL A 37 -3.09 0.39 -8.20
CA VAL A 37 -2.49 -0.90 -7.85
C VAL A 37 -1.10 -1.01 -8.47
N LEU A 38 -0.10 -1.29 -7.63
CA LEU A 38 1.29 -1.46 -8.02
C LEU A 38 1.75 -2.87 -7.65
N TRP A 39 2.37 -3.57 -8.60
CA TRP A 39 3.10 -4.80 -8.38
C TRP A 39 4.58 -4.54 -8.62
N LEU A 40 5.40 -4.61 -7.60
CA LEU A 40 6.79 -4.19 -7.63
C LEU A 40 7.70 -5.35 -7.22
N ALA A 41 8.88 -5.44 -7.84
CA ALA A 41 9.91 -6.34 -7.36
C ALA A 41 10.25 -6.02 -5.90
N SER A 42 10.56 -7.05 -5.11
CA SER A 42 10.84 -6.95 -3.67
C SER A 42 12.21 -6.33 -3.40
N ARG A 43 12.31 -5.01 -3.62
CA ARG A 43 13.54 -4.21 -3.49
C ARG A 43 13.28 -2.91 -2.76
N TYR A 44 14.23 -2.47 -1.94
CA TYR A 44 14.12 -1.21 -1.19
C TYR A 44 14.05 0.02 -2.09
N GLU A 45 14.68 0.00 -3.26
CA GLU A 45 14.67 1.09 -4.22
C GLU A 45 13.25 1.42 -4.70
N ASN A 46 12.35 0.44 -4.70
CA ASN A 46 10.95 0.64 -5.08
C ASN A 46 10.13 1.39 -4.04
N ILE A 47 10.65 1.61 -2.83
CA ILE A 47 9.98 2.44 -1.81
C ILE A 47 9.80 3.87 -2.31
N GLU A 48 10.76 4.42 -3.04
CA GLU A 48 10.66 5.78 -3.60
C GLU A 48 9.52 5.89 -4.61
N LEU A 49 9.32 4.87 -5.44
CA LEU A 49 8.20 4.82 -6.38
C LEU A 49 6.85 4.77 -5.64
N VAL A 50 6.77 3.99 -4.56
CA VAL A 50 5.56 3.92 -3.73
C VAL A 50 5.28 5.26 -3.06
N GLN A 51 6.31 5.97 -2.59
CA GLN A 51 6.17 7.31 -2.02
C GLN A 51 5.67 8.33 -3.06
N ALA A 52 6.17 8.26 -4.29
CA ALA A 52 5.69 9.11 -5.39
C ALA A 52 4.21 8.83 -5.73
N ALA A 53 3.79 7.56 -5.68
CA ALA A 53 2.38 7.19 -5.87
C ALA A 53 1.50 7.74 -4.73
N LEU A 54 1.97 7.68 -3.47
CA LEU A 54 1.27 8.29 -2.34
C LEU A 54 1.11 9.81 -2.54
N ALA A 55 2.18 10.52 -2.90
CA ALA A 55 2.13 11.96 -3.15
C ALA A 55 1.09 12.32 -4.22
N HIS A 56 0.99 11.50 -5.28
CA HIS A 56 -0.04 11.66 -6.29
C HIS A 56 -1.46 11.49 -5.71
N VAL A 57 -1.69 10.46 -4.89
CA VAL A 57 -2.97 10.22 -4.20
C VAL A 57 -3.31 11.39 -3.28
N CYS A 58 -2.33 11.85 -2.48
CA CYS A 58 -2.51 12.98 -1.56
C CYS A 58 -2.91 14.25 -2.30
N LYS A 59 -2.27 14.54 -3.42
CA LYS A 59 -2.62 15.69 -4.28
C LYS A 59 -4.05 15.58 -4.83
N GLN A 60 -4.45 14.40 -5.31
CA GLN A 60 -5.80 14.19 -5.85
C GLN A 60 -6.90 14.33 -4.78
N ARG A 61 -6.58 13.99 -3.54
CA ARG A 61 -7.52 14.00 -2.41
C ARG A 61 -7.41 15.25 -1.53
N ALA A 62 -6.58 16.23 -1.93
CA ALA A 62 -6.32 17.44 -1.15
C ALA A 62 -5.90 17.14 0.30
N ILE A 63 -5.11 16.07 0.50
CA ILE A 63 -4.50 15.72 1.79
C ILE A 63 -3.39 16.74 2.05
N ASP A 64 -3.36 17.30 3.26
CA ASP A 64 -2.34 18.26 3.65
C ASP A 64 -0.95 17.60 3.83
N SER A 65 0.09 18.43 3.80
CA SER A 65 1.48 17.95 3.83
C SER A 65 1.87 17.28 5.15
N GLU A 66 1.23 17.65 6.26
CA GLU A 66 1.50 17.02 7.56
C GLU A 66 0.94 15.60 7.58
N MET A 67 -0.32 15.43 7.17
CA MET A 67 -0.95 14.11 7.07
C MET A 67 -0.24 13.23 6.03
N GLU A 68 0.13 13.79 4.86
CA GLU A 68 0.94 13.09 3.85
C GLU A 68 2.25 12.56 4.44
N HIS A 69 2.96 13.39 5.23
CA HIS A 69 4.20 13.00 5.88
C HIS A 69 4.01 11.78 6.80
N TRP A 70 2.99 11.80 7.65
CA TRP A 70 2.74 10.71 8.61
C TRP A 70 2.28 9.42 7.92
N ILE A 71 1.39 9.53 6.92
CA ILE A 71 1.00 8.37 6.09
C ILE A 71 2.21 7.82 5.35
N GLY A 72 3.08 8.71 4.83
CA GLY A 72 4.31 8.34 4.13
C GLY A 72 5.28 7.56 5.01
N MET A 73 5.43 7.94 6.28
CA MET A 73 6.25 7.18 7.24
C MET A 73 5.68 5.78 7.49
N ALA A 74 4.36 5.68 7.74
CA ALA A 74 3.70 4.39 7.93
C ALA A 74 3.84 3.49 6.69
N LEU A 75 3.64 4.05 5.50
CA LEU A 75 3.77 3.34 4.23
C LEU A 75 5.20 2.85 3.98
N ARG A 76 6.22 3.69 4.23
CA ARG A 76 7.63 3.31 4.10
C ARG A 76 7.96 2.11 4.97
N GLU A 77 7.56 2.14 6.23
CA GLU A 77 7.77 1.03 7.16
C GLU A 77 7.04 -0.24 6.74
N ALA A 78 5.80 -0.11 6.28
CA ALA A 78 5.01 -1.25 5.82
C ALA A 78 5.65 -1.95 4.61
N VAL A 79 6.10 -1.18 3.61
CA VAL A 79 6.77 -1.73 2.42
C VAL A 79 8.14 -2.32 2.79
N ALA A 80 8.91 -1.65 3.65
CA ALA A 80 10.19 -2.17 4.13
C ALA A 80 10.02 -3.51 4.86
N ASN A 81 8.96 -3.64 5.67
CA ASN A 81 8.63 -4.89 6.35
C ASN A 81 8.23 -6.02 5.38
N ALA A 82 7.44 -5.71 4.36
CA ALA A 82 7.08 -6.66 3.30
C ALA A 82 8.33 -7.17 2.55
N VAL A 83 9.24 -6.27 2.18
CA VAL A 83 10.51 -6.62 1.51
C VAL A 83 11.40 -7.45 2.42
N LYS A 84 11.65 -6.98 3.66
CA LYS A 84 12.64 -7.55 4.55
C LYS A 84 12.15 -8.82 5.25
N HIS A 85 10.97 -8.74 5.84
CA HIS A 85 10.45 -9.79 6.71
C HIS A 85 9.48 -10.73 5.98
N GLY A 86 8.61 -10.19 5.13
CA GLY A 86 7.72 -10.96 4.28
C GLY A 86 8.51 -11.76 3.24
N ASN A 87 9.07 -11.07 2.28
CA ASN A 87 9.79 -11.64 1.15
C ASN A 87 11.24 -12.07 1.44
N ARG A 88 11.80 -11.70 2.62
CA ARG A 88 13.17 -12.04 3.04
C ARG A 88 14.24 -11.53 2.06
N LEU A 89 14.03 -10.34 1.50
CA LEU A 89 14.93 -9.72 0.52
C LEU A 89 15.06 -10.52 -0.79
N ASP A 90 14.14 -11.42 -1.08
CA ASP A 90 14.12 -12.21 -2.31
C ASP A 90 13.68 -11.30 -3.49
N PRO A 91 14.56 -11.02 -4.47
CA PRO A 91 14.26 -10.10 -5.57
C PRO A 91 13.30 -10.70 -6.60
N ASP A 92 13.11 -12.03 -6.60
CA ASP A 92 12.19 -12.71 -7.52
C ASP A 92 10.73 -12.64 -7.03
N LYS A 93 10.54 -12.27 -5.77
CA LYS A 93 9.24 -12.00 -5.19
C LYS A 93 8.79 -10.58 -5.42
N ARG A 94 7.48 -10.35 -5.24
CA ARG A 94 6.86 -9.04 -5.43
C ARG A 94 6.20 -8.53 -4.17
N VAL A 95 6.05 -7.23 -4.14
CA VAL A 95 5.23 -6.52 -3.16
C VAL A 95 4.06 -5.91 -3.91
N LEU A 96 2.84 -6.17 -3.44
CA LEU A 96 1.63 -5.48 -3.84
C LEU A 96 1.48 -4.22 -3.00
N VAL A 97 1.20 -3.09 -3.63
CA VAL A 97 0.73 -1.88 -2.94
C VAL A 97 -0.54 -1.40 -3.65
N LYS A 98 -1.62 -1.25 -2.89
CA LYS A 98 -2.89 -0.73 -3.41
C LYS A 98 -3.30 0.48 -2.59
N PHE A 99 -3.61 1.57 -3.27
CA PHE A 99 -4.29 2.72 -2.71
C PHE A 99 -5.74 2.70 -3.17
N ASP A 100 -6.68 2.79 -2.24
CA ASP A 100 -8.12 2.74 -2.47
C ASP A 100 -8.85 3.65 -1.48
N GLY A 101 -10.15 3.74 -1.60
CA GLY A 101 -10.99 4.44 -0.65
C GLY A 101 -11.96 5.41 -1.32
N ALA A 102 -13.03 5.71 -0.63
CA ALA A 102 -14.09 6.61 -1.07
C ALA A 102 -14.36 7.67 -0.01
N GLY A 103 -14.83 8.85 -0.44
CA GLY A 103 -15.11 9.96 0.47
C GLY A 103 -13.86 10.35 1.26
N ASN A 104 -13.96 10.33 2.58
CA ASN A 104 -12.88 10.71 3.49
C ASN A 104 -12.00 9.52 3.92
N ASP A 105 -12.20 8.34 3.40
CA ASP A 105 -11.37 7.18 3.75
C ASP A 105 -10.25 6.95 2.73
N LEU A 106 -9.02 6.83 3.20
CA LEU A 106 -7.89 6.30 2.45
C LEU A 106 -7.53 4.93 3.01
N THR A 107 -7.61 3.91 2.16
CA THR A 107 -7.18 2.55 2.48
C THR A 107 -5.92 2.22 1.68
N ILE A 108 -4.89 1.76 2.38
CA ILE A 108 -3.64 1.31 1.79
C ILE A 108 -3.46 -0.17 2.12
N VAL A 109 -3.28 -1.00 1.09
CA VAL A 109 -3.05 -2.43 1.25
C VAL A 109 -1.65 -2.76 0.76
N ILE A 110 -0.86 -3.45 1.59
CA ILE A 110 0.46 -3.96 1.25
C ILE A 110 0.44 -5.47 1.37
N GLY A 111 0.80 -6.18 0.29
CA GLY A 111 0.91 -7.64 0.27
C GLY A 111 2.31 -8.10 -0.06
N ASP A 112 2.78 -9.17 0.58
CA ASP A 112 4.02 -9.87 0.24
C ASP A 112 3.75 -11.30 -0.27
N GLU A 113 4.75 -11.89 -0.93
CA GLU A 113 4.75 -13.28 -1.40
C GLU A 113 5.59 -14.19 -0.48
N GLY A 114 5.66 -13.84 0.81
CA GLY A 114 6.41 -14.59 1.81
C GLY A 114 5.71 -15.86 2.31
N GLY A 115 6.22 -16.40 3.39
CA GLY A 115 5.64 -17.59 4.05
C GLY A 115 4.40 -17.29 4.91
N GLY A 116 3.95 -16.03 4.90
CA GLY A 116 2.88 -15.56 5.75
C GLY A 116 3.36 -15.23 7.17
N PHE A 117 2.47 -14.61 7.87
CA PHE A 117 2.68 -14.04 9.16
C PHE A 117 1.73 -14.74 10.14
N ASP A 118 2.22 -15.04 11.33
CA ASP A 118 1.43 -15.58 12.43
C ASP A 118 1.03 -14.41 13.34
N PRO A 119 -0.25 -13.99 13.32
CA PRO A 119 -0.72 -12.87 14.15
C PRO A 119 -0.50 -13.08 15.64
N GLU A 120 -0.49 -14.34 16.10
CA GLU A 120 -0.32 -14.69 17.52
C GLU A 120 1.15 -14.55 17.98
N ARG A 121 2.09 -14.48 17.03
CA ARG A 121 3.52 -14.27 17.32
C ARG A 121 3.94 -12.80 17.33
N ILE A 122 3.04 -11.86 17.06
CA ILE A 122 3.36 -10.46 17.35
C ILE A 122 3.28 -10.28 18.85
N SER A 123 4.43 -10.24 19.48
CA SER A 123 4.54 -9.58 20.78
C SER A 123 3.91 -8.19 20.61
N ASP A 124 2.94 -7.85 21.46
CA ASP A 124 2.27 -6.54 21.41
C ASP A 124 3.35 -5.44 21.32
N PRO A 125 3.39 -4.67 20.21
CA PRO A 125 4.43 -3.63 20.05
C PRO A 125 4.28 -2.50 21.08
N LEU A 126 3.15 -2.41 21.77
CA LEU A 126 2.90 -1.48 22.86
C LEU A 126 3.34 -2.03 24.23
N ALA A 127 3.67 -3.32 24.30
CA ALA A 127 4.21 -3.89 25.54
C ALA A 127 5.57 -3.24 25.87
N PRO A 128 5.81 -2.81 27.11
CA PRO A 128 7.02 -2.11 27.53
C PRO A 128 8.33 -2.81 27.11
N GLU A 129 8.32 -4.15 27.15
CA GLU A 129 9.47 -4.99 26.76
C GLU A 129 9.77 -4.97 25.26
N ASN A 130 8.83 -4.53 24.41
CA ASN A 130 8.96 -4.50 22.97
C ASN A 130 9.30 -3.11 22.42
N GLN A 131 9.03 -2.05 23.19
CA GLN A 131 9.34 -0.65 22.82
C GLN A 131 10.86 -0.40 22.70
N MET A 132 11.67 -1.20 23.41
CA MET A 132 13.14 -1.09 23.38
C MET A 132 13.77 -1.86 22.22
N LYS A 133 13.05 -2.76 21.56
CA LYS A 133 13.59 -3.53 20.44
C LYS A 133 13.54 -2.71 19.15
N THR A 134 14.68 -2.54 18.50
CA THR A 134 14.81 -1.81 17.23
C THR A 134 13.89 -2.36 16.13
N SER A 135 13.49 -3.62 16.21
CA SER A 135 12.58 -4.29 15.28
C SER A 135 11.09 -4.06 15.52
N GLY A 136 10.70 -3.40 16.63
CA GLY A 136 9.29 -3.12 16.95
C GLY A 136 8.81 -1.71 16.57
N ARG A 137 9.73 -0.80 16.29
CA ARG A 137 9.40 0.62 16.06
C ARG A 137 8.56 0.84 14.79
N GLY A 138 8.77 0.06 13.74
CA GLY A 138 8.04 0.21 12.49
C GLY A 138 6.53 0.00 12.65
N LEU A 139 6.13 -1.07 13.35
CA LEU A 139 4.71 -1.34 13.61
C LEU A 139 4.09 -0.32 14.56
N PHE A 140 4.88 0.19 15.52
CA PHE A 140 4.45 1.29 16.38
C PHE A 140 4.11 2.54 15.54
N TYR A 141 4.97 2.96 14.61
CA TYR A 141 4.69 4.10 13.73
C TYR A 141 3.45 3.86 12.86
N ILE A 142 3.30 2.67 12.28
CA ILE A 142 2.13 2.34 11.48
C ILE A 142 0.85 2.51 12.32
N ARG A 143 0.81 2.00 13.55
CA ARG A 143 -0.36 2.11 14.44
C ARG A 143 -0.56 3.52 15.01
N THR A 144 0.50 4.32 15.11
CA THR A 144 0.40 5.71 15.60
C THR A 144 -0.23 6.62 14.56
N PHE A 145 0.11 6.43 13.29
CA PHE A 145 -0.28 7.36 12.23
C PHE A 145 -1.53 6.93 11.46
N MET A 146 -1.88 5.65 11.50
CA MET A 146 -3.09 5.13 10.87
C MET A 146 -4.20 4.91 11.88
N ASP A 147 -5.46 5.12 11.47
CA ASP A 147 -6.61 4.98 12.38
C ASP A 147 -7.03 3.53 12.57
N ASP A 148 -6.76 2.67 11.59
CA ASP A 148 -6.99 1.23 11.68
C ASP A 148 -5.89 0.45 10.95
N VAL A 149 -5.47 -0.67 11.53
CA VAL A 149 -4.39 -1.51 11.03
C VAL A 149 -4.74 -2.98 11.25
N ALA A 150 -4.90 -3.71 10.14
CA ALA A 150 -5.25 -5.12 10.16
C ALA A 150 -4.24 -5.96 9.38
N PHE A 151 -3.95 -7.16 9.90
CA PHE A 151 -3.13 -8.15 9.22
C PHE A 151 -4.00 -9.35 8.85
N SER A 152 -3.77 -9.87 7.66
CA SER A 152 -4.41 -11.11 7.20
C SER A 152 -3.42 -11.93 6.37
N ARG A 153 -3.78 -13.19 6.12
CA ARG A 153 -3.02 -14.05 5.23
C ARG A 153 -3.48 -13.82 3.79
N GLY A 154 -2.54 -13.63 2.88
CA GLY A 154 -2.81 -13.56 1.45
C GLY A 154 -3.19 -14.93 0.85
N GLU A 155 -3.92 -14.94 -0.26
CA GLU A 155 -4.31 -16.17 -0.97
C GLU A 155 -3.10 -17.02 -1.40
N GLY A 156 -1.97 -16.38 -1.71
CA GLY A 156 -0.69 -17.03 -2.01
C GLY A 156 0.15 -17.43 -0.79
N GLY A 157 -0.37 -17.23 0.43
CA GLY A 157 0.31 -17.61 1.68
C GLY A 157 1.12 -16.50 2.35
N GLY A 158 1.40 -15.40 1.66
CA GLY A 158 2.09 -14.22 2.21
C GLY A 158 1.24 -13.44 3.22
N THR A 159 1.77 -12.30 3.67
CA THR A 159 1.07 -11.39 4.57
C THR A 159 0.39 -10.28 3.79
N VAL A 160 -0.81 -9.91 4.20
CA VAL A 160 -1.50 -8.71 3.75
C VAL A 160 -1.72 -7.79 4.93
N LEU A 161 -1.16 -6.59 4.85
CA LEU A 161 -1.37 -5.49 5.78
C LEU A 161 -2.37 -4.52 5.16
N THR A 162 -3.44 -4.22 5.86
CA THR A 162 -4.42 -3.18 5.50
C THR A 162 -4.33 -2.05 6.51
N MET A 163 -4.13 -0.84 6.03
CA MET A 163 -4.06 0.39 6.82
C MET A 163 -5.16 1.33 6.34
N ARG A 164 -5.92 1.93 7.27
CA ARG A 164 -6.96 2.91 6.96
C ARG A 164 -6.65 4.25 7.64
N LYS A 165 -6.89 5.34 6.92
CA LYS A 165 -6.81 6.71 7.41
C LYS A 165 -8.10 7.44 7.11
N ASP A 166 -8.71 8.02 8.13
CA ASP A 166 -9.86 8.94 8.03
C ASP A 166 -9.34 10.35 7.78
N LEU A 167 -9.53 10.84 6.57
CA LEU A 167 -9.03 12.13 6.11
C LEU A 167 -9.82 13.32 6.68
N SER A 168 -10.98 13.07 7.33
CA SER A 168 -11.76 14.13 8.01
C SER A 168 -11.14 14.53 9.34
N LYS A 169 -10.35 13.65 9.94
CA LYS A 169 -9.62 13.91 11.19
C LYS A 169 -8.36 14.71 10.85
N ARG A 170 -8.40 16.03 10.98
CA ARG A 170 -7.19 16.86 10.93
C ARG A 170 -6.20 16.33 11.96
N GLY A 171 -4.93 16.21 11.55
CA GLY A 171 -3.89 15.57 12.33
C GLY A 171 -3.81 16.11 13.77
N ASN A 172 -4.46 15.41 14.70
CA ASN A 172 -4.14 15.51 16.11
C ASN A 172 -2.99 14.53 16.36
N ALA A 173 -1.76 14.98 16.15
CA ALA A 173 -0.66 14.41 16.92
C ALA A 173 -1.04 14.66 18.39
N LYS A 174 -1.51 13.62 19.09
CA LYS A 174 -1.63 13.67 20.55
C LYS A 174 -0.24 13.80 21.13
N GLY A 175 0.21 15.04 21.24
CA GLY A 175 1.19 15.45 22.20
C GLY A 175 0.46 15.76 23.50
N ASP A 176 0.03 14.77 24.22
CA ASP A 176 -0.31 14.93 25.62
C ASP A 176 1.01 14.98 26.39
N ASN A 177 1.55 16.19 26.50
CA ASN A 177 2.46 16.57 27.58
C ASN A 177 1.60 17.18 28.66
N GLU A 178 1.31 16.41 29.70
CA GLU A 178 1.18 16.88 31.10
C GLU A 178 1.76 15.80 32.03
#